data_e2c91dd06813c2a0e63a16d146afea23
#
_entry.id   e2c91dd06813c2a0e63a16d146afea23
#
_cell.length_a   1.000
_cell.length_b   1.000
_cell.length_c   1.000
_cell.angle_alpha   90.00
_cell.angle_beta   90.00
_cell.angle_gamma   90.00
#
_symmetry.space_group_name_H-M   'P 1'
#
loop_
_entity.id
_entity.type
_entity.pdbx_description
1 polymer ?
#
loop_
_entity_poly.entity_id
_entity_poly.type
_entity_poly.pdbx_seq_one_letter_code
_entity_poly.pdbx_strand_id
1 'polypeptide(L)'
;MSETILVTGSSRGIGKAIALRLAQSGFDIVVHYRSRIEEAEEVAQSIRELGRQARVLQFDVNHRNETAEKLLADVESHGAYYGVVLNAGLTRDNAFPALTDEDWDVVLRTNLDGFYNVLHPIMMPMIRRRKAGRIVCITSVSGLIGNRGQVNYSASKAGIIGAAKALAVELAKRKITVNCVAPGLIDTDILDENLPIDEILKMIPAARMGSPEEVAHAVDFLMDEKAAYITRQVIAVNGGLC
;
A
#
# COMPACT_ATOMS: atom_id res chain seq x y z
N MET A 1 8.84 23.75 -1.60
CA MET A 1 9.23 22.49 -0.95
C MET A 1 8.42 21.39 -1.60
N SER A 2 9.07 20.33 -2.01
CA SER A 2 8.40 19.15 -2.54
C SER A 2 7.53 18.47 -1.46
N GLU A 3 6.48 17.82 -1.88
CA GLU A 3 5.60 17.09 -0.98
C GLU A 3 6.18 15.68 -0.74
N THR A 4 6.11 15.19 0.49
CA THR A 4 6.67 13.88 0.88
C THR A 4 5.58 12.83 1.01
N ILE A 5 5.84 11.63 0.46
CA ILE A 5 4.95 10.46 0.54
C ILE A 5 5.65 9.31 1.27
N LEU A 6 4.96 8.73 2.25
CA LEU A 6 5.36 7.47 2.86
C LEU A 6 4.80 6.30 2.05
N VAL A 7 5.66 5.35 1.65
CA VAL A 7 5.23 4.11 0.98
C VAL A 7 5.63 2.92 1.86
N THR A 8 4.66 2.24 2.47
CA THR A 8 4.96 1.09 3.32
C THR A 8 5.29 -0.15 2.50
N GLY A 9 6.31 -0.93 2.92
CA GLY A 9 6.77 -2.13 2.22
C GLY A 9 7.33 -1.82 0.83
N SER A 10 8.11 -0.76 0.71
CA SER A 10 8.60 -0.26 -0.59
C SER A 10 10.03 -0.68 -0.95
N SER A 11 10.61 -1.65 -0.24
CA SER A 11 11.93 -2.21 -0.60
C SER A 11 11.91 -3.07 -1.87
N ARG A 12 10.75 -3.63 -2.26
CA ARG A 12 10.62 -4.51 -3.45
C ARG A 12 9.20 -4.53 -4.03
N GLY A 13 9.03 -5.24 -5.15
CA GLY A 13 7.74 -5.55 -5.78
C GLY A 13 6.91 -4.30 -6.09
N ILE A 14 5.61 -4.37 -5.84
CA ILE A 14 4.65 -3.27 -6.09
C ILE A 14 5.04 -2.01 -5.33
N GLY A 15 5.47 -2.13 -4.06
CA GLY A 15 5.86 -0.98 -3.26
C GLY A 15 7.07 -0.23 -3.81
N LYS A 16 8.09 -0.94 -4.31
CA LYS A 16 9.25 -0.37 -5.01
C LYS A 16 8.82 0.39 -6.27
N ALA A 17 8.01 -0.25 -7.12
CA ALA A 17 7.50 0.38 -8.34
C ALA A 17 6.70 1.66 -8.04
N ILE A 18 5.86 1.64 -7.00
CA ILE A 18 5.13 2.82 -6.54
C ILE A 18 6.09 3.92 -6.09
N ALA A 19 7.08 3.61 -5.25
CA ALA A 19 8.03 4.57 -4.73
C ALA A 19 8.81 5.27 -5.85
N LEU A 20 9.31 4.49 -6.82
CA LEU A 20 10.04 5.01 -7.98
C LEU A 20 9.13 5.85 -8.88
N ARG A 21 7.91 5.39 -9.15
CA ARG A 21 6.96 6.14 -9.99
C ARG A 21 6.60 7.49 -9.38
N LEU A 22 6.31 7.53 -8.08
CA LEU A 22 5.99 8.76 -7.37
C LEU A 22 7.18 9.73 -7.34
N ALA A 23 8.40 9.21 -7.20
CA ALA A 23 9.61 10.02 -7.31
C ALA A 23 9.75 10.67 -8.71
N GLN A 24 9.49 9.92 -9.79
CA GLN A 24 9.46 10.45 -11.15
C GLN A 24 8.41 11.56 -11.33
N SER A 25 7.29 11.49 -10.62
CA SER A 25 6.25 12.50 -10.61
C SER A 25 6.55 13.71 -9.71
N GLY A 26 7.74 13.74 -9.09
CA GLY A 26 8.25 14.92 -8.36
C GLY A 26 8.05 14.88 -6.85
N PHE A 27 7.61 13.78 -6.27
CA PHE A 27 7.49 13.63 -4.82
C PHE A 27 8.80 13.19 -4.17
N ASP A 28 9.01 13.60 -2.92
CA ASP A 28 10.02 13.03 -2.06
C ASP A 28 9.45 11.80 -1.33
N ILE A 29 10.26 10.78 -1.11
CA ILE A 29 9.76 9.48 -0.67
C ILE A 29 10.37 9.03 0.66
N VAL A 30 9.52 8.50 1.54
CA VAL A 30 9.97 7.69 2.67
C VAL A 30 9.80 6.23 2.29
N VAL A 31 10.93 5.57 2.11
CA VAL A 31 11.01 4.14 1.78
C VAL A 31 10.94 3.34 3.08
N HIS A 32 9.84 2.63 3.29
CA HIS A 32 9.68 1.81 4.49
C HIS A 32 10.02 0.35 4.22
N TYR A 33 10.72 -0.25 5.17
CA TYR A 33 11.05 -1.68 5.20
C TYR A 33 10.89 -2.26 6.62
N ARG A 34 10.76 -3.59 6.71
CA ARG A 34 10.76 -4.33 7.96
C ARG A 34 12.13 -4.92 8.28
N SER A 35 12.73 -5.66 7.35
CA SER A 35 13.96 -6.43 7.58
C SER A 35 15.01 -6.33 6.45
N ARG A 36 14.69 -5.76 5.30
CA ARG A 36 15.53 -5.74 4.10
C ARG A 36 16.11 -4.35 3.87
N ILE A 37 17.15 -4.01 4.63
CA ILE A 37 17.75 -2.68 4.61
C ILE A 37 18.46 -2.40 3.29
N GLU A 38 19.20 -3.36 2.75
CA GLU A 38 19.97 -3.20 1.51
C GLU A 38 19.04 -2.88 0.33
N GLU A 39 17.96 -3.67 0.17
CA GLU A 39 16.96 -3.42 -0.87
C GLU A 39 16.28 -2.05 -0.70
N ALA A 40 16.00 -1.62 0.54
CA ALA A 40 15.39 -0.33 0.80
C ALA A 40 16.35 0.83 0.47
N GLU A 41 17.64 0.71 0.79
CA GLU A 41 18.66 1.71 0.44
C GLU A 41 18.90 1.79 -1.07
N GLU A 42 18.88 0.67 -1.80
CA GLU A 42 18.95 0.66 -3.25
C GLU A 42 17.79 1.45 -3.88
N VAL A 43 16.57 1.26 -3.37
CA VAL A 43 15.41 2.03 -3.81
C VAL A 43 15.58 3.51 -3.47
N ALA A 44 16.00 3.84 -2.27
CA ALA A 44 16.23 5.21 -1.85
C ALA A 44 17.33 5.88 -2.70
N GLN A 45 18.41 5.15 -3.03
CA GLN A 45 19.47 5.62 -3.90
C GLN A 45 18.94 5.91 -5.32
N SER A 46 18.16 5.00 -5.90
CA SER A 46 17.55 5.21 -7.21
C SER A 46 16.65 6.46 -7.23
N ILE A 47 15.92 6.73 -6.14
CA ILE A 47 15.10 7.94 -6.00
C ILE A 47 15.97 9.21 -5.94
N ARG A 48 17.10 9.16 -5.22
CA ARG A 48 18.05 10.29 -5.16
C ARG A 48 18.66 10.58 -6.54
N GLU A 49 18.93 9.55 -7.34
CA GLU A 49 19.40 9.69 -8.73
C GLU A 49 18.37 10.36 -9.66
N LEU A 50 17.07 10.22 -9.35
CA LEU A 50 16.01 10.97 -10.01
C LEU A 50 15.93 12.45 -9.55
N GLY A 51 16.84 12.88 -8.68
CA GLY A 51 16.87 14.26 -8.16
C GLY A 51 15.82 14.51 -7.06
N ARG A 52 15.30 13.48 -6.43
CA ARG A 52 14.34 13.60 -5.32
C ARG A 52 15.01 13.25 -3.98
N GLN A 53 14.40 13.74 -2.89
CA GLN A 53 14.86 13.32 -1.57
C GLN A 53 14.25 11.95 -1.23
N ALA A 54 15.10 11.06 -0.68
CA ALA A 54 14.65 9.79 -0.17
C ALA A 54 15.35 9.47 1.15
N ARG A 55 14.57 8.98 2.11
CA ARG A 55 15.05 8.41 3.36
C ARG A 55 14.41 7.07 3.64
N VAL A 56 15.11 6.22 4.35
CA VAL A 56 14.60 4.91 4.76
C VAL A 56 14.06 4.97 6.18
N LEU A 57 12.98 4.23 6.44
CA LEU A 57 12.36 4.15 7.75
C LEU A 57 12.03 2.70 8.08
N GLN A 58 12.57 2.20 9.18
CA GLN A 58 12.41 0.81 9.61
C GLN A 58 11.42 0.70 10.76
N PHE A 59 10.40 -0.12 10.59
CA PHE A 59 9.50 -0.62 11.64
C PHE A 59 8.74 -1.87 11.16
N ASP A 60 8.13 -2.61 12.10
CA ASP A 60 7.15 -3.64 11.75
C ASP A 60 5.74 -3.09 11.98
N VAL A 61 4.92 -3.04 10.92
CA VAL A 61 3.54 -2.54 10.99
C VAL A 61 2.66 -3.31 12.01
N ASN A 62 3.08 -4.50 12.44
CA ASN A 62 2.41 -5.27 13.49
C ASN A 62 2.63 -4.68 14.89
N HIS A 63 3.71 -3.94 15.09
CA HIS A 63 4.10 -3.42 16.39
C HIS A 63 3.60 -1.98 16.55
N ARG A 64 2.38 -1.83 17.06
CA ARG A 64 1.67 -0.54 17.17
C ARG A 64 2.51 0.57 17.81
N ASN A 65 3.10 0.29 18.95
CA ASN A 65 3.85 1.31 19.70
C ASN A 65 5.13 1.72 18.96
N GLU A 66 5.88 0.76 18.44
CA GLU A 66 7.10 1.01 17.65
C GLU A 66 6.76 1.80 16.38
N THR A 67 5.73 1.37 15.64
CA THR A 67 5.27 2.08 14.44
C THR A 67 4.90 3.53 14.74
N ALA A 68 4.17 3.77 15.83
CA ALA A 68 3.78 5.12 16.24
C ALA A 68 4.99 5.97 16.63
N GLU A 69 5.93 5.44 17.41
CA GLU A 69 7.16 6.12 17.82
C GLU A 69 7.99 6.54 16.60
N LYS A 70 8.28 5.60 15.68
CA LYS A 70 9.08 5.87 14.49
C LYS A 70 8.43 6.90 13.58
N LEU A 71 7.13 6.79 13.34
CA LEU A 71 6.40 7.72 12.48
C LEU A 71 6.30 9.12 13.08
N LEU A 72 6.06 9.23 14.39
CA LEU A 72 6.00 10.53 15.05
C LEU A 72 7.37 11.21 15.10
N ALA A 73 8.45 10.48 15.33
CA ALA A 73 9.81 11.01 15.29
C ALA A 73 10.19 11.51 13.88
N ASP A 74 9.78 10.77 12.83
CA ASP A 74 10.00 11.20 11.44
C ASP A 74 9.20 12.46 11.11
N VAL A 75 7.94 12.54 11.54
CA VAL A 75 7.09 13.73 11.35
C VAL A 75 7.61 14.94 12.12
N GLU A 76 8.14 14.75 13.32
CA GLU A 76 8.73 15.83 14.11
C GLU A 76 9.98 16.40 13.44
N SER A 77 10.81 15.53 12.87
CA SER A 77 12.08 15.93 12.23
C SER A 77 11.91 16.51 10.82
N HIS A 78 10.92 16.05 10.06
CA HIS A 78 10.81 16.34 8.62
C HIS A 78 9.47 16.96 8.21
N GLY A 79 8.54 17.09 9.14
CA GLY A 79 7.18 17.57 8.86
C GLY A 79 6.20 16.46 8.45
N ALA A 80 4.92 16.81 8.43
CA ALA A 80 3.85 15.86 8.14
C ALA A 80 3.80 15.49 6.66
N TYR A 81 3.51 14.24 6.36
CA TYR A 81 3.37 13.71 5.00
C TYR A 81 2.24 14.39 4.21
N TYR A 82 2.47 14.58 2.92
CA TYR A 82 1.43 14.86 1.95
C TYR A 82 0.57 13.63 1.68
N GLY A 83 1.24 12.51 1.48
CA GLY A 83 0.58 11.28 1.11
C GLY A 83 1.11 10.05 1.84
N VAL A 84 0.27 9.03 1.88
CA VAL A 84 0.61 7.71 2.43
C VAL A 84 0.09 6.63 1.51
N VAL A 85 0.97 5.70 1.13
CA VAL A 85 0.59 4.46 0.44
C VAL A 85 0.75 3.30 1.43
N LEU A 86 -0.36 2.69 1.79
CA LEU A 86 -0.39 1.48 2.60
C LEU A 86 -0.27 0.26 1.69
N ASN A 87 0.96 -0.19 1.47
CA ASN A 87 1.26 -1.33 0.61
C ASN A 87 1.78 -2.54 1.39
N ALA A 88 2.40 -2.34 2.56
CA ALA A 88 2.89 -3.46 3.38
C ALA A 88 1.78 -4.49 3.65
N GLY A 89 2.09 -5.75 3.41
CA GLY A 89 1.16 -6.85 3.60
C GLY A 89 1.81 -8.20 3.33
N LEU A 90 1.15 -9.26 3.75
CA LEU A 90 1.56 -10.64 3.49
C LEU A 90 0.33 -11.54 3.29
N THR A 91 0.59 -12.73 2.73
CA THR A 91 -0.36 -13.83 2.64
C THR A 91 0.13 -15.04 3.45
N ARG A 92 -0.80 -15.86 3.87
CA ARG A 92 -0.60 -17.22 4.39
C ARG A 92 -1.76 -18.05 3.86
N ASP A 93 -1.55 -18.65 2.71
CA ASP A 93 -2.59 -19.29 1.93
C ASP A 93 -2.71 -20.76 2.34
N ASN A 94 -3.93 -21.18 2.67
CA ASN A 94 -4.24 -22.57 2.95
C ASN A 94 -5.77 -22.80 2.84
N ALA A 95 -6.18 -24.08 2.62
CA ALA A 95 -7.59 -24.43 2.72
C ALA A 95 -8.11 -24.13 4.15
N PHE A 96 -9.32 -23.60 4.28
CA PHE A 96 -9.84 -23.12 5.55
C PHE A 96 -9.73 -24.13 6.72
N PRO A 97 -10.02 -25.44 6.55
CA PRO A 97 -9.85 -26.40 7.65
C PRO A 97 -8.39 -26.65 8.07
N ALA A 98 -7.42 -26.29 7.23
CA ALA A 98 -5.99 -26.45 7.50
C ALA A 98 -5.29 -25.12 7.82
N LEU A 99 -6.03 -24.01 7.81
CA LEU A 99 -5.51 -22.70 8.19
C LEU A 99 -5.29 -22.67 9.70
N THR A 100 -4.07 -22.36 10.12
CA THR A 100 -3.73 -22.26 11.55
C THR A 100 -4.18 -20.93 12.15
N ASP A 101 -4.36 -20.90 13.47
CA ASP A 101 -4.64 -19.64 14.20
C ASP A 101 -3.52 -18.63 13.99
N GLU A 102 -2.26 -19.08 13.93
CA GLU A 102 -1.09 -18.22 13.68
C GLU A 102 -1.13 -17.59 12.28
N ASP A 103 -1.48 -18.37 11.25
CA ASP A 103 -1.61 -17.86 9.87
C ASP A 103 -2.77 -16.88 9.75
N TRP A 104 -3.87 -17.12 10.44
CA TRP A 104 -4.97 -16.18 10.53
C TRP A 104 -4.54 -14.87 11.17
N ASP A 105 -3.96 -14.96 12.37
CA ASP A 105 -3.58 -13.81 13.19
C ASP A 105 -2.52 -12.96 12.51
N VAL A 106 -1.44 -13.56 11.98
CA VAL A 106 -0.35 -12.79 11.36
C VAL A 106 -0.82 -12.02 10.12
N VAL A 107 -1.74 -12.59 9.32
CA VAL A 107 -2.31 -11.92 8.14
C VAL A 107 -3.18 -10.74 8.56
N LEU A 108 -4.08 -10.93 9.53
CA LEU A 108 -4.94 -9.85 9.99
C LEU A 108 -4.15 -8.73 10.67
N ARG A 109 -3.20 -9.07 11.54
CA ARG A 109 -2.36 -8.09 12.22
C ARG A 109 -1.52 -7.28 11.23
N THR A 110 -0.89 -7.96 10.26
CA THR A 110 -0.05 -7.23 9.28
C THR A 110 -0.89 -6.37 8.36
N ASN A 111 -1.92 -6.93 7.76
CA ASN A 111 -2.66 -6.24 6.71
C ASN A 111 -3.67 -5.25 7.30
N LEU A 112 -4.54 -5.69 8.22
CA LEU A 112 -5.66 -4.89 8.71
C LEU A 112 -5.26 -4.01 9.89
N ASP A 113 -4.62 -4.57 10.92
CA ASP A 113 -4.15 -3.72 12.03
C ASP A 113 -3.04 -2.78 11.57
N GLY A 114 -2.21 -3.19 10.59
CA GLY A 114 -1.20 -2.33 9.97
C GLY A 114 -1.78 -1.06 9.36
N PHE A 115 -3.00 -1.10 8.79
CA PHE A 115 -3.73 0.10 8.34
C PHE A 115 -3.91 1.09 9.49
N TYR A 116 -4.40 0.63 10.63
CA TYR A 116 -4.61 1.46 11.81
C TYR A 116 -3.27 1.93 12.40
N ASN A 117 -2.33 1.02 12.58
CA ASN A 117 -1.05 1.29 13.23
C ASN A 117 -0.23 2.37 12.50
N VAL A 118 -0.30 2.40 11.17
CA VAL A 118 0.38 3.40 10.34
C VAL A 118 -0.39 4.71 10.29
N LEU A 119 -1.69 4.69 10.02
CA LEU A 119 -2.45 5.92 9.79
C LEU A 119 -2.76 6.68 11.08
N HIS A 120 -3.07 5.99 12.17
CA HIS A 120 -3.53 6.64 13.41
C HIS A 120 -2.53 7.68 13.94
N PRO A 121 -1.22 7.40 14.11
CA PRO A 121 -0.27 8.37 14.66
C PRO A 121 -0.06 9.60 13.78
N ILE A 122 -0.11 9.45 12.45
CA ILE A 122 0.18 10.52 11.49
C ILE A 122 -1.06 11.30 11.03
N MET A 123 -2.25 10.84 11.38
CA MET A 123 -3.50 11.45 10.92
C MET A 123 -3.65 12.89 11.40
N MET A 124 -3.45 13.14 12.69
CA MET A 124 -3.54 14.52 13.20
C MET A 124 -2.46 15.44 12.64
N PRO A 125 -1.19 15.06 12.51
CA PRO A 125 -0.19 15.80 11.74
C PRO A 125 -0.65 16.15 10.32
N MET A 126 -1.18 15.19 9.55
CA MET A 126 -1.69 15.45 8.19
C MET A 126 -2.84 16.46 8.18
N ILE A 127 -3.80 16.34 9.10
CA ILE A 127 -4.94 17.27 9.22
C ILE A 127 -4.46 18.69 9.58
N ARG A 128 -3.49 18.81 10.48
CA ARG A 128 -2.94 20.09 10.95
C ARG A 128 -2.17 20.85 9.86
N ARG A 129 -1.71 20.19 8.80
CA ARG A 129 -1.15 20.87 7.63
C ARG A 129 -2.14 21.86 7.00
N ARG A 130 -3.45 21.63 7.12
CA ARG A 130 -4.52 22.43 6.48
C ARG A 130 -4.36 22.54 4.95
N LYS A 131 -3.65 21.60 4.35
CA LYS A 131 -3.42 21.45 2.90
C LYS A 131 -4.03 20.15 2.43
N ALA A 132 -4.09 19.96 1.11
CA ALA A 132 -4.51 18.69 0.52
C ALA A 132 -3.62 17.54 0.98
N GLY A 133 -4.19 16.33 1.07
CA GLY A 133 -3.49 15.10 1.37
C GLY A 133 -4.07 13.93 0.58
N ARG A 134 -3.32 12.84 0.51
CA ARG A 134 -3.70 11.63 -0.24
C ARG A 134 -3.38 10.37 0.56
N ILE A 135 -4.32 9.46 0.61
CA ILE A 135 -4.14 8.12 1.20
C ILE A 135 -4.57 7.10 0.15
N VAL A 136 -3.67 6.19 -0.19
CA VAL A 136 -3.97 5.07 -1.09
C VAL A 136 -3.64 3.77 -0.37
N CYS A 137 -4.61 2.86 -0.32
CA CYS A 137 -4.45 1.53 0.27
C CYS A 137 -4.35 0.48 -0.84
N ILE A 138 -3.28 -0.29 -0.84
CA ILE A 138 -3.14 -1.42 -1.74
C ILE A 138 -3.92 -2.60 -1.14
N THR A 139 -5.04 -2.89 -1.78
CA THR A 139 -5.90 -4.02 -1.43
C THR A 139 -5.61 -5.22 -2.33
N SER A 140 -6.60 -5.90 -2.84
CA SER A 140 -6.45 -7.02 -3.78
C SER A 140 -7.81 -7.34 -4.42
N VAL A 141 -7.77 -7.96 -5.58
CA VAL A 141 -8.94 -8.64 -6.16
C VAL A 141 -9.54 -9.65 -5.17
N SER A 142 -8.70 -10.32 -4.35
CA SER A 142 -9.17 -11.24 -3.30
C SER A 142 -10.03 -10.56 -2.24
N GLY A 143 -9.85 -9.26 -2.01
CA GLY A 143 -10.71 -8.47 -1.14
C GLY A 143 -12.04 -8.05 -1.79
N LEU A 144 -12.16 -8.16 -3.11
CA LEU A 144 -13.38 -7.83 -3.87
C LEU A 144 -14.30 -9.05 -4.04
N ILE A 145 -13.72 -10.17 -4.50
CA ILE A 145 -14.50 -11.36 -4.88
C ILE A 145 -14.22 -12.60 -4.03
N GLY A 146 -13.25 -12.52 -3.11
CA GLY A 146 -12.72 -13.69 -2.40
C GLY A 146 -11.82 -14.54 -3.30
N ASN A 147 -10.99 -15.39 -2.69
CA ASN A 147 -10.19 -16.36 -3.42
C ASN A 147 -10.04 -17.64 -2.60
N ARG A 148 -10.09 -18.78 -3.28
CA ARG A 148 -9.93 -20.10 -2.62
C ARG A 148 -8.56 -20.17 -1.94
N GLY A 149 -8.52 -20.63 -0.69
CA GLY A 149 -7.30 -20.74 0.10
C GLY A 149 -6.86 -19.43 0.77
N GLN A 150 -7.57 -18.33 0.56
CA GLN A 150 -7.20 -16.99 1.05
C GLN A 150 -8.27 -16.37 1.97
N VAL A 151 -8.89 -17.16 2.83
CA VAL A 151 -9.98 -16.63 3.68
C VAL A 151 -9.50 -15.51 4.60
N ASN A 152 -8.33 -15.66 5.24
CA ASN A 152 -7.67 -14.66 6.07
C ASN A 152 -7.26 -13.42 5.25
N TYR A 153 -6.61 -13.62 4.12
CA TYR A 153 -6.14 -12.55 3.24
C TYR A 153 -7.31 -11.76 2.65
N SER A 154 -8.32 -12.47 2.11
CA SER A 154 -9.54 -11.85 1.59
C SER A 154 -10.27 -11.04 2.66
N ALA A 155 -10.42 -11.59 3.87
CA ALA A 155 -11.01 -10.87 5.00
C ALA A 155 -10.24 -9.59 5.33
N SER A 156 -8.89 -9.67 5.40
CA SER A 156 -8.05 -8.51 5.70
C SER A 156 -8.18 -7.42 4.64
N LYS A 157 -8.13 -7.78 3.35
CA LYS A 157 -8.20 -6.83 2.23
C LYS A 157 -9.60 -6.24 2.06
N ALA A 158 -10.65 -7.01 2.29
CA ALA A 158 -12.04 -6.51 2.35
C ALA A 158 -12.23 -5.56 3.55
N GLY A 159 -11.64 -5.87 4.70
CA GLY A 159 -11.65 -5.01 5.89
C GLY A 159 -11.00 -3.65 5.62
N ILE A 160 -9.87 -3.61 4.92
CA ILE A 160 -9.21 -2.36 4.50
C ILE A 160 -10.13 -1.53 3.59
N ILE A 161 -10.85 -2.16 2.65
CA ILE A 161 -11.79 -1.45 1.77
C ILE A 161 -12.89 -0.77 2.61
N GLY A 162 -13.46 -1.47 3.58
CA GLY A 162 -14.45 -0.91 4.50
C GLY A 162 -13.91 0.26 5.32
N ALA A 163 -12.73 0.07 5.93
CA ALA A 163 -12.05 1.08 6.74
C ALA A 163 -11.68 2.33 5.91
N ALA A 164 -11.12 2.16 4.71
CA ALA A 164 -10.78 3.25 3.82
C ALA A 164 -12.01 4.05 3.38
N LYS A 165 -13.13 3.38 3.08
CA LYS A 165 -14.40 4.03 2.72
C LYS A 165 -14.99 4.86 3.87
N ALA A 166 -14.88 4.40 5.11
CA ALA A 166 -15.32 5.15 6.28
C ALA A 166 -14.41 6.37 6.52
N LEU A 167 -13.08 6.16 6.51
CA LEU A 167 -12.11 7.23 6.71
C LEU A 167 -12.21 8.32 5.64
N ALA A 168 -12.54 7.96 4.40
CA ALA A 168 -12.75 8.91 3.31
C ALA A 168 -13.86 9.93 3.63
N VAL A 169 -14.94 9.49 4.27
CA VAL A 169 -16.04 10.38 4.67
C VAL A 169 -15.60 11.36 5.76
N GLU A 170 -14.83 10.89 6.74
CA GLU A 170 -14.32 11.71 7.84
C GLU A 170 -13.36 12.80 7.36
N LEU A 171 -12.52 12.46 6.36
CA LEU A 171 -11.42 13.32 5.91
C LEU A 171 -11.76 14.23 4.73
N ALA A 172 -12.89 14.03 4.04
CA ALA A 172 -13.25 14.78 2.85
C ALA A 172 -13.24 16.30 3.07
N LYS A 173 -13.82 16.78 4.18
CA LYS A 173 -13.82 18.21 4.55
C LYS A 173 -12.42 18.76 4.86
N ARG A 174 -11.44 17.88 5.09
CA ARG A 174 -10.03 18.23 5.33
C ARG A 174 -9.19 18.25 4.04
N LYS A 175 -9.82 18.05 2.88
CA LYS A 175 -9.18 17.93 1.55
C LYS A 175 -8.20 16.75 1.47
N ILE A 176 -8.40 15.72 2.29
CA ILE A 176 -7.64 14.48 2.26
C ILE A 176 -8.51 13.41 1.59
N THR A 177 -8.06 12.88 0.47
CA THR A 177 -8.75 11.77 -0.22
C THR A 177 -8.23 10.43 0.29
N VAL A 178 -9.11 9.44 0.33
CA VAL A 178 -8.77 8.06 0.69
C VAL A 178 -9.35 7.13 -0.36
N ASN A 179 -8.48 6.39 -1.05
CA ASN A 179 -8.86 5.45 -2.10
C ASN A 179 -8.14 4.11 -1.92
N CYS A 180 -8.65 3.09 -2.56
CA CYS A 180 -8.03 1.77 -2.66
C CYS A 180 -7.63 1.50 -4.11
N VAL A 181 -6.50 0.82 -4.29
CA VAL A 181 -6.14 0.14 -5.54
C VAL A 181 -6.18 -1.34 -5.25
N ALA A 182 -6.88 -2.11 -6.09
CA ALA A 182 -7.07 -3.55 -5.94
C ALA A 182 -6.38 -4.29 -7.10
N PRO A 183 -5.10 -4.68 -6.94
CA PRO A 183 -4.38 -5.45 -7.95
C PRO A 183 -4.97 -6.85 -8.12
N GLY A 184 -4.88 -7.37 -9.36
CA GLY A 184 -5.07 -8.78 -9.66
C GLY A 184 -3.78 -9.59 -9.50
N LEU A 185 -3.53 -10.52 -10.43
CA LEU A 185 -2.26 -11.25 -10.51
C LEU A 185 -1.20 -10.33 -11.11
N ILE A 186 -0.20 -9.97 -10.31
CA ILE A 186 0.89 -9.07 -10.69
C ILE A 186 2.21 -9.85 -10.68
N ASP A 187 2.99 -9.68 -11.72
CA ASP A 187 4.32 -10.30 -11.86
C ASP A 187 5.30 -9.64 -10.89
N THR A 188 5.63 -10.34 -9.83
CA THR A 188 6.54 -9.89 -8.77
C THR A 188 7.37 -11.06 -8.26
N ASP A 189 8.54 -10.78 -7.69
CA ASP A 189 9.43 -11.76 -7.06
C ASP A 189 8.79 -12.51 -5.86
N ILE A 190 7.52 -12.24 -5.55
CA ILE A 190 6.80 -12.83 -4.40
C ILE A 190 5.83 -13.93 -4.85
N LEU A 191 5.65 -14.13 -6.15
CA LEU A 191 4.75 -15.17 -6.65
C LEU A 191 5.24 -16.55 -6.22
N ASP A 192 4.32 -17.36 -5.71
CA ASP A 192 4.59 -18.76 -5.41
C ASP A 192 4.82 -19.52 -6.72
N GLU A 193 5.97 -20.17 -6.85
CA GLU A 193 6.35 -20.96 -8.02
C GLU A 193 5.36 -22.11 -8.32
N ASN A 194 4.57 -22.51 -7.33
CA ASN A 194 3.56 -23.57 -7.45
C ASN A 194 2.18 -23.07 -7.89
N LEU A 195 2.00 -21.78 -8.14
CA LEU A 195 0.73 -21.26 -8.62
C LEU A 195 0.42 -21.81 -10.02
N PRO A 196 -0.82 -22.28 -10.28
CA PRO A 196 -1.25 -22.74 -11.61
C PRO A 196 -1.51 -21.52 -12.53
N ILE A 197 -0.42 -20.82 -12.89
CA ILE A 197 -0.46 -19.54 -13.60
C ILE A 197 -1.28 -19.65 -14.89
N ASP A 198 -1.08 -20.71 -15.67
CA ASP A 198 -1.81 -20.91 -16.95
C ASP A 198 -3.33 -21.03 -16.76
N GLU A 199 -3.77 -21.60 -15.64
CA GLU A 199 -5.21 -21.70 -15.33
C GLU A 199 -5.76 -20.33 -14.87
N ILE A 200 -5.00 -19.60 -14.09
CA ILE A 200 -5.40 -18.26 -13.63
C ILE A 200 -5.45 -17.28 -14.80
N LEU A 201 -4.49 -17.34 -15.72
CA LEU A 201 -4.47 -16.49 -16.92
C LEU A 201 -5.70 -16.69 -17.81
N LYS A 202 -6.26 -17.89 -17.88
CA LYS A 202 -7.51 -18.16 -18.64
C LYS A 202 -8.72 -17.45 -18.05
N MET A 203 -8.69 -17.12 -16.77
CA MET A 203 -9.76 -16.38 -16.09
C MET A 203 -9.63 -14.87 -16.24
N ILE A 204 -8.45 -14.37 -16.61
CA ILE A 204 -8.18 -12.94 -16.79
C ILE A 204 -8.50 -12.55 -18.23
N PRO A 205 -9.48 -11.66 -18.49
CA PRO A 205 -9.82 -11.25 -19.87
C PRO A 205 -8.64 -10.70 -20.67
N ALA A 206 -7.72 -9.97 -20.02
CA ALA A 206 -6.48 -9.48 -20.66
C ALA A 206 -5.47 -10.58 -20.97
N ALA A 207 -5.70 -11.83 -20.53
CA ALA A 207 -4.88 -13.04 -20.77
C ALA A 207 -3.39 -12.88 -20.43
N ARG A 208 -3.05 -12.04 -19.44
CA ARG A 208 -1.69 -11.84 -18.95
C ARG A 208 -1.69 -11.40 -17.49
N MET A 209 -0.55 -11.54 -16.84
CA MET A 209 -0.29 -10.86 -15.57
C MET A 209 -0.16 -9.35 -15.80
N GLY A 210 -0.50 -8.57 -14.78
CA GLY A 210 -0.13 -7.15 -14.71
C GLY A 210 1.30 -6.98 -14.25
N SER A 211 1.90 -5.82 -14.50
CA SER A 211 3.21 -5.46 -13.94
C SER A 211 3.05 -4.58 -12.70
N PRO A 212 4.07 -4.52 -11.82
CA PRO A 212 4.10 -3.58 -10.69
C PRO A 212 3.93 -2.12 -11.13
N GLU A 213 4.44 -1.76 -12.30
CA GLU A 213 4.33 -0.40 -12.88
C GLU A 213 2.89 -0.05 -13.22
N GLU A 214 2.07 -0.99 -13.70
CA GLU A 214 0.66 -0.75 -13.98
C GLU A 214 -0.11 -0.41 -12.70
N VAL A 215 0.22 -1.04 -11.59
CA VAL A 215 -0.33 -0.68 -10.26
C VAL A 215 0.21 0.69 -9.82
N ALA A 216 1.49 0.95 -10.02
CA ALA A 216 2.14 2.21 -9.64
C ALA A 216 1.52 3.39 -10.41
N HIS A 217 1.15 3.25 -11.67
CA HIS A 217 0.48 4.28 -12.44
C HIS A 217 -0.91 4.65 -11.88
N ALA A 218 -1.67 3.66 -11.43
CA ALA A 218 -2.97 3.92 -10.78
C ALA A 218 -2.79 4.66 -9.44
N VAL A 219 -1.76 4.33 -8.67
CA VAL A 219 -1.42 5.03 -7.43
C VAL A 219 -0.97 6.46 -7.72
N ASP A 220 -0.10 6.66 -8.70
CA ASP A 220 0.40 7.97 -9.11
C ASP A 220 -0.76 8.90 -9.52
N PHE A 221 -1.69 8.41 -10.33
CA PHE A 221 -2.90 9.16 -10.68
C PHE A 221 -3.70 9.59 -9.44
N LEU A 222 -3.87 8.73 -8.45
CA LEU A 222 -4.60 9.04 -7.23
C LEU A 222 -3.84 9.98 -6.29
N MET A 223 -2.51 10.06 -6.41
CA MET A 223 -1.66 10.98 -5.65
C MET A 223 -1.60 12.37 -6.27
N ASP A 224 -1.93 12.54 -7.55
CA ASP A 224 -1.92 13.83 -8.24
C ASP A 224 -2.98 14.78 -7.65
N GLU A 225 -2.69 16.07 -7.68
CA GLU A 225 -3.63 17.13 -7.27
C GLU A 225 -4.90 17.14 -8.12
N LYS A 226 -4.83 16.74 -9.37
CA LYS A 226 -5.98 16.65 -10.28
C LYS A 226 -6.99 15.58 -9.87
N ALA A 227 -6.61 14.61 -9.04
CA ALA A 227 -7.51 13.62 -8.48
C ALA A 227 -8.25 14.10 -7.22
N ALA A 228 -8.26 15.39 -6.92
CA ALA A 228 -8.79 15.96 -5.67
C ALA A 228 -10.28 15.67 -5.40
N TYR A 229 -11.05 15.31 -6.42
CA TYR A 229 -12.47 14.96 -6.27
C TYR A 229 -12.74 13.46 -6.28
N ILE A 230 -11.67 12.65 -6.39
CA ILE A 230 -11.73 11.18 -6.36
C ILE A 230 -11.41 10.73 -4.93
N THR A 231 -12.43 10.25 -4.22
CA THR A 231 -12.28 9.70 -2.86
C THR A 231 -13.30 8.60 -2.63
N ARG A 232 -13.03 7.70 -1.67
CA ARG A 232 -13.90 6.57 -1.33
C ARG A 232 -14.00 5.51 -2.43
N GLN A 233 -13.10 5.52 -3.44
CA GLN A 233 -13.15 4.61 -4.57
C GLN A 233 -12.25 3.38 -4.35
N VAL A 234 -12.58 2.31 -5.06
CA VAL A 234 -11.73 1.14 -5.22
C VAL A 234 -11.47 0.98 -6.70
N ILE A 235 -10.23 1.16 -7.11
CA ILE A 235 -9.81 1.02 -8.51
C ILE A 235 -9.17 -0.35 -8.69
N ALA A 236 -9.81 -1.21 -9.46
CA ALA A 236 -9.29 -2.52 -9.81
C ALA A 236 -8.22 -2.39 -10.92
N VAL A 237 -7.06 -3.02 -10.72
CA VAL A 237 -5.98 -3.13 -11.71
C VAL A 237 -5.70 -4.62 -11.89
N ASN A 238 -6.56 -5.31 -12.64
CA ASN A 238 -6.65 -6.77 -12.65
C ASN A 238 -6.92 -7.41 -14.01
N GLY A 239 -6.75 -6.64 -15.10
CA GLY A 239 -6.98 -7.16 -16.47
C GLY A 239 -8.43 -7.55 -16.76
N GLY A 240 -9.39 -7.05 -16.00
CA GLY A 240 -10.82 -7.34 -16.17
C GLY A 240 -11.29 -8.59 -15.42
N LEU A 241 -10.52 -9.11 -14.45
CA LEU A 241 -10.86 -10.32 -13.68
C LEU A 241 -12.15 -10.13 -12.85
N CYS A 242 -12.45 -8.91 -12.41
CA CYS A 242 -13.72 -8.53 -11.77
C CYS A 242 -14.04 -7.04 -11.96
#